data_492988997fec363e1a4312084d4ef173
#
_entry.id   492988997fec363e1a4312084d4ef173
#
_cell.length_a   1.000
_cell.length_b   1.000
_cell.length_c   1.000
_cell.angle_alpha   90.00
_cell.angle_beta   90.00
_cell.angle_gamma   90.00
#
_symmetry.space_group_name_H-M   'P 1'
#
loop_
_entity.id
_entity.type
_entity.pdbx_description
1 polymer ?
#
loop_
_entity_poly.entity_id
_entity_poly.type
_entity_poly.pdbx_seq_one_letter_code
_entity_poly.pdbx_strand_id
1 'polypeptide(L)'
;VTGTTLYSELFPIALLPFDYALQIDTLPEMLAALVTPNYPAIAPILQRASHTLFQWTNNGSFDGYQSEDPNRVRKMMASVYYAIVQEQIIYSALPPSYEKSGQRIRMCDTLFTQRMANCIEISLLYAACLEAIDLHPLLLLLPGHAMAGAWLVESCFPHCVVDDVALVAKLAASGIHQIELLEATLMLKDLYDDFDASVDVAHHRISTLEQ
;
A
#
# COMPACT_ATOMS: atom_id res chain seq x y z
N VAL A 1 32.70 32.89 -22.52
CA VAL A 1 31.92 32.31 -23.64
C VAL A 1 30.54 32.93 -23.57
N THR A 2 30.24 33.86 -24.48
CA THR A 2 28.89 34.44 -24.63
C THR A 2 28.07 33.46 -25.47
N GLY A 3 27.26 32.63 -24.82
CA GLY A 3 26.36 31.72 -25.52
C GLY A 3 25.19 32.49 -26.12
N THR A 4 24.93 32.34 -27.41
CA THR A 4 23.74 32.85 -28.07
C THR A 4 22.62 31.84 -27.91
N THR A 5 21.47 32.22 -27.33
CA THR A 5 20.27 31.36 -27.26
C THR A 5 19.74 31.17 -28.68
N LEU A 6 19.75 29.92 -29.18
CA LEU A 6 19.26 29.58 -30.51
C LEU A 6 17.76 29.31 -30.54
N TYR A 7 17.22 28.85 -29.42
CA TYR A 7 15.80 28.52 -29.25
C TYR A 7 15.39 28.76 -27.80
N SER A 8 14.19 29.27 -27.58
CA SER A 8 13.57 29.43 -26.26
C SER A 8 12.06 29.24 -26.41
N GLU A 9 11.48 28.36 -25.63
CA GLU A 9 10.05 28.12 -25.56
C GLU A 9 9.60 28.06 -24.09
N LEU A 10 8.46 28.62 -23.79
CA LEU A 10 7.88 28.62 -22.46
C LEU A 10 6.73 27.61 -22.43
N PHE A 11 6.87 26.61 -21.58
CA PHE A 11 5.81 25.63 -21.28
C PHE A 11 5.19 25.95 -19.93
N PRO A 12 3.86 26.08 -19.85
CA PRO A 12 3.18 26.18 -18.56
C PRO A 12 3.29 24.83 -17.83
N ILE A 13 3.82 24.82 -16.61
CA ILE A 13 3.88 23.67 -15.74
C ILE A 13 2.91 23.92 -14.58
N ALA A 14 1.90 23.05 -14.44
CA ALA A 14 1.04 23.06 -13.28
C ALA A 14 1.76 22.37 -12.11
N LEU A 15 1.94 23.08 -11.00
CA LEU A 15 2.42 22.51 -9.75
C LEU A 15 1.23 22.00 -8.95
N LEU A 16 1.24 20.70 -8.64
CA LEU A 16 0.24 20.07 -7.80
C LEU A 16 0.71 20.05 -6.34
N PRO A 17 -0.22 20.07 -5.37
CA PRO A 17 0.12 19.76 -3.98
C PRO A 17 0.76 18.37 -3.87
N PHE A 18 1.72 18.20 -2.97
CA PHE A 18 2.43 16.93 -2.77
C PHE A 18 1.52 15.80 -2.23
N ASP A 19 0.38 16.17 -1.67
CA ASP A 19 -0.64 15.30 -1.09
C ASP A 19 -1.82 15.04 -2.06
N TYR A 20 -1.62 15.24 -3.35
CA TYR A 20 -2.68 15.18 -4.34
C TYR A 20 -2.49 14.03 -5.33
N ALA A 21 -3.36 13.03 -5.27
CA ALA A 21 -3.41 11.96 -6.25
C ALA A 21 -4.25 12.41 -7.44
N LEU A 22 -3.56 12.79 -8.53
CA LEU A 22 -4.18 13.22 -9.76
C LEU A 22 -4.56 12.01 -10.62
N GLN A 23 -5.77 12.01 -11.18
CA GLN A 23 -6.17 11.10 -12.24
C GLN A 23 -5.81 9.62 -11.98
N ILE A 24 -6.13 9.10 -10.80
CA ILE A 24 -5.85 7.71 -10.40
C ILE A 24 -6.32 6.71 -11.48
N ASP A 25 -7.43 7.01 -12.13
CA ASP A 25 -8.01 6.15 -13.18
C ASP A 25 -7.17 6.14 -14.49
N THR A 26 -6.36 7.16 -14.73
CA THR A 26 -5.58 7.29 -15.99
C THR A 26 -4.08 7.23 -15.78
N LEU A 27 -3.59 7.53 -14.58
CA LEU A 27 -2.18 7.53 -14.20
C LEU A 27 -2.01 6.85 -12.82
N PRO A 28 -2.43 5.58 -12.68
CA PRO A 28 -2.37 4.88 -11.38
C PRO A 28 -0.93 4.75 -10.84
N GLU A 29 0.08 4.74 -11.70
CA GLU A 29 1.49 4.74 -11.32
C GLU A 29 1.89 5.93 -10.46
N MET A 30 1.15 7.04 -10.51
CA MET A 30 1.40 8.21 -9.65
C MET A 30 1.20 7.91 -8.16
N LEU A 31 0.44 6.87 -7.81
CA LEU A 31 0.28 6.46 -6.42
C LEU A 31 1.58 5.95 -5.79
N ALA A 32 2.48 5.39 -6.57
CA ALA A 32 3.79 4.96 -6.07
C ALA A 32 4.59 6.13 -5.46
N ALA A 33 4.43 7.36 -5.98
CA ALA A 33 5.06 8.54 -5.41
C ALA A 33 4.52 8.96 -4.03
N LEU A 34 3.35 8.44 -3.65
CA LEU A 34 2.72 8.69 -2.33
C LEU A 34 3.06 7.60 -1.30
N VAL A 35 3.71 6.53 -1.71
CA VAL A 35 4.31 5.54 -0.80
C VAL A 35 5.60 6.14 -0.24
N THR A 36 5.67 6.35 1.07
CA THR A 36 6.76 7.07 1.73
C THR A 36 7.43 6.22 2.82
N PRO A 37 8.25 5.21 2.45
CA PRO A 37 8.82 4.23 3.39
C PRO A 37 9.77 4.87 4.42
N ASN A 38 10.38 5.99 4.07
CA ASN A 38 11.33 6.70 4.94
C ASN A 38 10.68 7.73 5.86
N TYR A 39 9.33 7.74 5.96
CA TYR A 39 8.65 8.70 6.81
C TYR A 39 8.90 8.38 8.30
N PRO A 40 9.28 9.38 9.15
CA PRO A 40 9.66 9.12 10.54
C PRO A 40 8.62 8.38 11.38
N ALA A 41 7.32 8.57 11.09
CA ALA A 41 6.24 7.90 11.82
C ALA A 41 6.14 6.39 11.54
N ILE A 42 6.81 5.86 10.51
CA ILE A 42 6.84 4.43 10.19
C ILE A 42 7.73 3.65 11.16
N ALA A 43 8.84 4.22 11.59
CA ALA A 43 9.79 3.54 12.48
C ALA A 43 9.17 2.99 13.78
N PRO A 44 8.31 3.71 14.52
CA PRO A 44 7.61 3.16 15.68
C PRO A 44 6.66 2.00 15.36
N ILE A 45 6.03 2.00 14.19
CA ILE A 45 5.18 0.90 13.72
C ILE A 45 6.04 -0.35 13.50
N LEU A 46 7.14 -0.21 12.78
CA LEU A 46 8.05 -1.32 12.49
C LEU A 46 8.69 -1.87 13.77
N GLN A 47 8.98 -1.02 14.77
CA GLN A 47 9.46 -1.48 16.06
C GLN A 47 8.44 -2.41 16.75
N ARG A 48 7.16 -2.04 16.76
CA ARG A 48 6.09 -2.90 17.29
C ARG A 48 5.90 -4.18 16.47
N ALA A 49 5.94 -4.06 15.14
CA ALA A 49 5.83 -5.21 14.24
C ALA A 49 6.98 -6.20 14.47
N SER A 50 8.23 -5.72 14.61
CA SER A 50 9.40 -6.54 14.96
C SER A 50 9.20 -7.28 16.29
N HIS A 51 8.67 -6.59 17.32
CA HIS A 51 8.37 -7.22 18.60
C HIS A 51 7.31 -8.33 18.46
N THR A 52 6.24 -8.08 17.74
CA THR A 52 5.17 -9.06 17.47
C THR A 52 5.72 -10.27 16.69
N LEU A 53 6.51 -10.01 15.66
CA LEU A 53 7.17 -11.05 14.86
C LEU A 53 8.11 -11.91 15.71
N PHE A 54 8.87 -11.29 16.62
CA PHE A 54 9.71 -12.01 17.58
C PHE A 54 8.91 -12.93 18.50
N GLN A 55 7.77 -12.46 19.01
CA GLN A 55 6.89 -13.29 19.85
C GLN A 55 6.37 -14.55 19.11
N TRP A 56 6.14 -14.45 17.81
CA TRP A 56 5.62 -15.57 17.01
C TRP A 56 6.70 -16.53 16.53
N THR A 57 7.93 -16.04 16.33
CA THR A 57 8.96 -16.80 15.59
C THR A 57 10.29 -16.91 16.30
N ASN A 58 10.46 -16.29 17.48
CA ASN A 58 11.73 -16.04 18.16
C ASN A 58 12.78 -15.32 17.29
N ASN A 59 12.36 -14.68 16.21
CA ASN A 59 13.18 -13.86 15.32
C ASN A 59 12.39 -12.63 14.88
N GLY A 60 12.75 -11.45 15.39
CA GLY A 60 12.10 -10.17 15.06
C GLY A 60 12.74 -9.43 13.87
N SER A 61 13.74 -10.03 13.20
CA SER A 61 14.39 -9.37 12.07
C SER A 61 13.46 -9.30 10.87
N PHE A 62 13.50 -8.17 10.20
CA PHE A 62 12.90 -8.02 8.87
C PHE A 62 14.02 -8.34 7.86
N ASP A 63 14.00 -9.57 7.40
CA ASP A 63 14.98 -10.15 6.49
C ASP A 63 14.53 -10.18 5.02
N GLY A 64 13.44 -9.48 4.73
CA GLY A 64 12.90 -9.39 3.37
C GLY A 64 12.67 -10.80 2.78
N TYR A 65 13.24 -11.05 1.63
CA TYR A 65 13.16 -12.34 0.95
C TYR A 65 14.36 -13.27 1.20
N GLN A 66 15.29 -12.92 2.07
CA GLN A 66 16.54 -13.68 2.31
C GLN A 66 16.32 -15.11 2.82
N SER A 67 15.17 -15.34 3.48
CA SER A 67 14.82 -16.68 3.98
C SER A 67 14.32 -17.62 2.88
N GLU A 68 13.97 -17.12 1.69
CA GLU A 68 13.28 -17.84 0.61
C GLU A 68 12.00 -18.59 1.08
N ASP A 69 11.44 -18.19 2.23
CA ASP A 69 10.23 -18.81 2.81
C ASP A 69 9.03 -17.84 2.71
N PRO A 70 8.05 -18.11 1.82
CA PRO A 70 6.84 -17.31 1.70
C PRO A 70 6.05 -17.17 3.01
N ASN A 71 6.09 -18.19 3.88
CA ASN A 71 5.42 -18.10 5.18
C ASN A 71 6.13 -17.11 6.12
N ARG A 72 7.45 -16.97 6.00
CA ARG A 72 8.20 -15.94 6.75
C ARG A 72 7.78 -14.55 6.29
N VAL A 73 7.72 -14.32 4.98
CA VAL A 73 7.24 -13.06 4.40
C VAL A 73 5.82 -12.75 4.84
N ARG A 74 4.92 -13.73 4.77
CA ARG A 74 3.53 -13.58 5.23
C ARG A 74 3.43 -13.19 6.71
N LYS A 75 4.29 -13.77 7.57
CA LYS A 75 4.34 -13.38 9.00
C LYS A 75 4.86 -11.96 9.20
N MET A 76 5.82 -11.50 8.40
CA MET A 76 6.26 -10.10 8.42
C MET A 76 5.11 -9.17 8.02
N MET A 77 4.38 -9.48 6.95
CA MET A 77 3.18 -8.74 6.54
C MET A 77 2.13 -8.67 7.67
N ALA A 78 1.80 -9.81 8.28
CA ALA A 78 0.86 -9.88 9.40
C ALA A 78 1.33 -9.07 10.61
N SER A 79 2.62 -9.10 10.93
CA SER A 79 3.16 -8.33 12.06
C SER A 79 3.02 -6.81 11.87
N VAL A 80 3.21 -6.34 10.63
CA VAL A 80 2.98 -4.93 10.24
C VAL A 80 1.49 -4.59 10.33
N TYR A 81 0.61 -5.48 9.84
CA TYR A 81 -0.84 -5.32 9.95
C TYR A 81 -1.27 -5.05 11.39
N TYR A 82 -0.90 -5.93 12.33
CA TYR A 82 -1.25 -5.77 13.74
C TYR A 82 -0.58 -4.56 14.40
N ALA A 83 0.58 -4.13 13.95
CA ALA A 83 1.21 -2.92 14.45
C ALA A 83 0.44 -1.65 14.02
N ILE A 84 -0.14 -1.64 12.82
CA ILE A 84 -1.01 -0.55 12.35
C ILE A 84 -2.35 -0.55 13.09
N VAL A 85 -2.95 -1.71 13.36
CA VAL A 85 -4.18 -1.84 14.17
C VAL A 85 -4.03 -1.14 15.53
N GLN A 86 -2.85 -1.21 16.15
CA GLN A 86 -2.57 -0.55 17.43
C GLN A 86 -2.62 0.98 17.35
N GLU A 87 -2.53 1.59 16.17
CA GLU A 87 -2.67 3.03 15.99
C GLU A 87 -4.10 3.54 16.19
N GLN A 88 -5.09 2.64 16.24
CA GLN A 88 -6.49 2.99 16.51
C GLN A 88 -7.05 4.06 15.56
N ILE A 89 -6.68 3.97 14.28
CA ILE A 89 -7.16 4.83 13.20
C ILE A 89 -8.61 4.43 12.90
N ILE A 90 -9.49 5.40 12.64
CA ILE A 90 -10.89 5.17 12.27
C ILE A 90 -11.11 5.41 10.78
N TYR A 91 -12.13 4.76 10.21
CA TYR A 91 -12.51 4.99 8.81
C TYR A 91 -13.12 6.38 8.64
N SER A 92 -12.65 7.11 7.65
CA SER A 92 -13.21 8.41 7.28
C SER A 92 -12.97 8.71 5.81
N ALA A 93 -13.99 8.58 5.01
CA ALA A 93 -13.96 9.08 3.64
C ALA A 93 -13.77 10.61 3.66
N LEU A 94 -12.83 11.11 2.86
CA LEU A 94 -12.77 12.54 2.59
C LEU A 94 -14.01 12.94 1.77
N PRO A 95 -14.57 14.15 2.00
CA PRO A 95 -15.56 14.68 1.09
C PRO A 95 -14.98 14.68 -0.33
N PRO A 96 -15.79 14.39 -1.35
CA PRO A 96 -15.33 14.52 -2.74
C PRO A 96 -14.68 15.90 -2.90
N SER A 97 -13.44 15.96 -3.39
CA SER A 97 -12.83 17.24 -3.71
C SER A 97 -13.70 17.89 -4.78
N TYR A 98 -14.00 19.18 -4.64
CA TYR A 98 -14.74 19.95 -5.66
C TYR A 98 -13.96 20.06 -6.99
N GLU A 99 -12.74 19.57 -7.02
CA GLU A 99 -11.89 19.48 -8.21
C GLU A 99 -12.33 18.26 -9.05
N LYS A 100 -12.57 18.51 -10.33
CA LYS A 100 -13.09 17.53 -11.28
C LYS A 100 -12.14 16.36 -11.57
N SER A 101 -10.92 16.39 -11.04
CA SER A 101 -9.90 15.38 -11.27
C SER A 101 -8.96 15.27 -10.08
N GLY A 102 -8.93 14.09 -9.44
CA GLY A 102 -8.00 13.75 -8.37
C GLY A 102 -8.61 13.79 -6.96
N GLN A 103 -7.83 13.30 -6.01
CA GLN A 103 -8.21 13.21 -4.60
C GLN A 103 -7.04 13.66 -3.72
N ARG A 104 -7.32 14.44 -2.67
CA ARG A 104 -6.33 14.65 -1.62
C ARG A 104 -6.15 13.39 -0.79
N ILE A 105 -4.89 13.11 -0.48
CA ILE A 105 -4.46 11.96 0.32
C ILE A 105 -3.88 12.49 1.63
N ARG A 106 -4.38 12.02 2.76
CA ARG A 106 -3.74 12.27 4.04
C ARG A 106 -2.41 11.52 4.09
N MET A 107 -1.31 12.27 4.04
CA MET A 107 0.02 11.69 4.24
C MET A 107 0.19 11.26 5.69
N CYS A 108 1.20 10.45 5.98
CA CYS A 108 1.39 9.79 7.27
C CYS A 108 1.28 10.73 8.48
N ASP A 109 1.82 11.95 8.41
CA ASP A 109 1.75 12.94 9.50
C ASP A 109 0.32 13.37 9.83
N THR A 110 -0.44 13.69 8.79
CA THR A 110 -1.85 14.08 8.91
C THR A 110 -2.71 12.90 9.36
N LEU A 111 -2.46 11.71 8.80
CA LEU A 111 -3.17 10.47 9.15
C LEU A 111 -2.99 10.14 10.65
N PHE A 112 -1.76 10.17 11.17
CA PHE A 112 -1.49 9.90 12.59
C PHE A 112 -1.99 11.00 13.52
N THR A 113 -1.92 12.27 13.09
CA THR A 113 -2.42 13.40 13.88
C THR A 113 -3.94 13.37 14.00
N GLN A 114 -4.64 13.07 12.90
CA GLN A 114 -6.10 13.04 12.84
C GLN A 114 -6.68 11.68 13.27
N ARG A 115 -5.90 10.61 13.23
CA ARG A 115 -6.31 9.22 13.45
C ARG A 115 -7.49 8.81 12.57
N MET A 116 -7.46 9.23 11.33
CA MET A 116 -8.48 8.95 10.32
C MET A 116 -7.83 8.56 9.00
N ALA A 117 -8.39 7.55 8.31
CA ALA A 117 -7.97 7.13 6.99
C ALA A 117 -9.15 6.61 6.17
N ASN A 118 -9.05 6.70 4.84
CA ASN A 118 -9.89 5.98 3.91
C ASN A 118 -9.16 4.74 3.35
N CYS A 119 -9.78 4.02 2.41
CA CYS A 119 -9.21 2.79 1.85
C CYS A 119 -7.84 3.01 1.18
N ILE A 120 -7.68 4.07 0.37
CA ILE A 120 -6.42 4.32 -0.32
C ILE A 120 -5.31 4.77 0.65
N GLU A 121 -5.64 5.61 1.64
CA GLU A 121 -4.68 6.13 2.61
C GLU A 121 -4.12 5.03 3.51
N ILE A 122 -4.96 4.11 3.98
CA ILE A 122 -4.49 2.98 4.80
C ILE A 122 -3.72 1.97 3.95
N SER A 123 -4.09 1.78 2.67
CA SER A 123 -3.32 0.94 1.74
C SER A 123 -1.94 1.52 1.46
N LEU A 124 -1.83 2.84 1.27
CA LEU A 124 -0.55 3.53 1.09
C LEU A 124 0.33 3.44 2.34
N LEU A 125 -0.24 3.61 3.54
CA LEU A 125 0.49 3.45 4.80
C LEU A 125 1.03 2.02 4.93
N TYR A 126 0.19 1.01 4.67
CA TYR A 126 0.62 -0.38 4.73
C TYR A 126 1.73 -0.67 3.71
N ALA A 127 1.57 -0.24 2.45
CA ALA A 127 2.59 -0.37 1.43
C ALA A 127 3.91 0.30 1.83
N ALA A 128 3.87 1.50 2.42
CA ALA A 128 5.05 2.21 2.90
C ALA A 128 5.77 1.44 4.02
N CYS A 129 5.02 0.81 4.94
CA CYS A 129 5.60 -0.03 5.98
C CYS A 129 6.25 -1.30 5.41
N LEU A 130 5.63 -1.92 4.40
CA LEU A 130 6.18 -3.13 3.75
C LEU A 130 7.45 -2.80 2.95
N GLU A 131 7.44 -1.71 2.18
CA GLU A 131 8.63 -1.27 1.44
C GLU A 131 9.79 -0.91 2.38
N ALA A 132 9.49 -0.33 3.56
CA ALA A 132 10.50 0.01 4.56
C ALA A 132 11.18 -1.22 5.19
N ILE A 133 10.64 -2.42 5.01
CA ILE A 133 11.21 -3.71 5.45
C ILE A 133 11.64 -4.59 4.27
N ASP A 134 11.89 -3.98 3.12
CA ASP A 134 12.43 -4.63 1.92
C ASP A 134 11.48 -5.66 1.28
N LEU A 135 10.16 -5.48 1.45
CA LEU A 135 9.14 -6.22 0.73
C LEU A 135 8.62 -5.41 -0.46
N HIS A 136 8.16 -6.10 -1.48
CA HIS A 136 7.60 -5.50 -2.70
C HIS A 136 6.08 -5.37 -2.56
N PRO A 137 5.56 -4.19 -2.14
CA PRO A 137 4.13 -3.98 -1.94
C PRO A 137 3.37 -3.91 -3.25
N LEU A 138 2.09 -4.24 -3.18
CA LEU A 138 1.11 -4.13 -4.25
C LEU A 138 -0.02 -3.21 -3.79
N LEU A 139 -0.44 -2.30 -4.67
CA LEU A 139 -1.66 -1.50 -4.50
C LEU A 139 -2.67 -1.96 -5.55
N LEU A 140 -3.86 -2.33 -5.11
CA LEU A 140 -4.95 -2.76 -5.97
C LEU A 140 -6.02 -1.68 -5.99
N LEU A 141 -6.30 -1.19 -7.19
CA LEU A 141 -7.35 -0.19 -7.41
C LEU A 141 -8.57 -0.88 -8.02
N LEU A 142 -9.67 -0.78 -7.32
CA LEU A 142 -10.97 -1.29 -7.74
C LEU A 142 -11.93 -0.11 -7.95
N PRO A 143 -13.03 -0.27 -8.67
CA PRO A 143 -14.04 0.79 -8.77
C PRO A 143 -14.50 1.27 -7.38
N GLY A 144 -14.12 2.49 -7.01
CA GLY A 144 -14.48 3.11 -5.74
C GLY A 144 -13.77 2.54 -4.50
N HIS A 145 -12.74 1.71 -4.65
CA HIS A 145 -12.05 1.07 -3.54
C HIS A 145 -10.57 0.84 -3.80
N ALA A 146 -9.77 0.72 -2.74
CA ALA A 146 -8.36 0.35 -2.81
C ALA A 146 -8.05 -0.72 -1.76
N MET A 147 -7.22 -1.67 -2.13
CA MET A 147 -6.66 -2.72 -1.28
C MET A 147 -5.14 -2.74 -1.39
N ALA A 148 -4.49 -3.52 -0.56
CA ALA A 148 -3.04 -3.67 -0.57
C ALA A 148 -2.63 -5.15 -0.56
N GLY A 149 -1.34 -5.39 -0.76
CA GLY A 149 -0.73 -6.70 -0.67
C GLY A 149 0.78 -6.62 -0.84
N ALA A 150 1.42 -7.76 -1.00
CA ALA A 150 2.82 -7.84 -1.39
C ALA A 150 3.14 -9.17 -2.07
N TRP A 151 4.27 -9.21 -2.74
CA TRP A 151 4.90 -10.44 -3.15
C TRP A 151 5.35 -11.24 -1.92
N LEU A 152 5.13 -12.54 -1.94
CA LEU A 152 5.64 -13.49 -0.92
C LEU A 152 7.01 -14.08 -1.31
N VAL A 153 7.41 -13.84 -2.54
CA VAL A 153 8.69 -14.25 -3.12
C VAL A 153 9.37 -13.02 -3.72
N GLU A 154 10.70 -13.03 -3.86
CA GLU A 154 11.43 -11.93 -4.47
C GLU A 154 11.10 -11.85 -5.97
N SER A 155 10.08 -11.08 -6.29
CA SER A 155 9.57 -10.91 -7.65
C SER A 155 8.92 -9.53 -7.81
N CYS A 156 8.62 -9.16 -9.06
CA CYS A 156 7.85 -7.98 -9.40
C CYS A 156 7.14 -8.20 -10.74
N PHE A 157 6.12 -7.40 -11.02
CA PHE A 157 5.53 -7.36 -12.36
C PHE A 157 6.50 -6.67 -13.35
N PRO A 158 6.44 -7.05 -14.65
CA PRO A 158 7.29 -6.42 -15.66
C PRO A 158 6.92 -4.96 -15.95
N HIS A 159 5.74 -4.54 -15.55
CA HIS A 159 5.23 -3.18 -15.68
C HIS A 159 4.74 -2.70 -14.31
N CYS A 160 4.85 -1.39 -14.06
CA CYS A 160 4.40 -0.77 -12.80
C CYS A 160 2.87 -0.79 -12.65
N VAL A 161 2.13 -0.92 -13.74
CA VAL A 161 0.67 -1.08 -13.75
C VAL A 161 0.30 -2.35 -14.52
N VAL A 162 -0.55 -3.17 -13.92
CA VAL A 162 -1.07 -4.42 -14.48
C VAL A 162 -2.59 -4.41 -14.31
N ASP A 163 -3.33 -4.55 -15.40
CA ASP A 163 -4.79 -4.59 -15.45
C ASP A 163 -5.36 -6.01 -15.68
N ASP A 164 -4.51 -7.04 -15.60
CA ASP A 164 -4.87 -8.44 -15.76
C ASP A 164 -5.33 -9.04 -14.41
N VAL A 165 -6.62 -9.00 -14.14
CA VAL A 165 -7.24 -9.54 -12.91
C VAL A 165 -7.01 -11.06 -12.82
N ALA A 166 -7.07 -11.80 -13.94
CA ALA A 166 -6.87 -13.24 -13.94
C ALA A 166 -5.43 -13.62 -13.56
N LEU A 167 -4.43 -12.83 -13.99
CA LEU A 167 -3.05 -13.01 -13.56
C LEU A 167 -2.90 -12.77 -12.06
N VAL A 168 -3.50 -11.71 -11.52
CA VAL A 168 -3.46 -11.40 -10.08
C VAL A 168 -4.12 -12.52 -9.27
N ALA A 169 -5.32 -12.95 -9.65
CA ALA A 169 -6.04 -14.04 -9.00
C ALA A 169 -5.23 -15.36 -9.03
N LYS A 170 -4.61 -15.68 -10.16
CA LYS A 170 -3.75 -16.86 -10.31
C LYS A 170 -2.54 -16.81 -9.38
N LEU A 171 -1.87 -15.67 -9.26
CA LEU A 171 -0.70 -15.51 -8.38
C LEU A 171 -1.08 -15.61 -6.89
N ALA A 172 -2.28 -15.15 -6.52
CA ALA A 172 -2.82 -15.22 -5.17
C ALA A 172 -3.39 -16.60 -4.82
N ALA A 173 -3.72 -17.46 -5.81
CA ALA A 173 -4.35 -18.76 -5.58
C ALA A 173 -3.47 -19.67 -4.73
N SER A 174 -4.09 -20.44 -3.81
CA SER A 174 -3.43 -21.30 -2.81
C SER A 174 -2.41 -22.28 -3.40
N GLY A 175 -2.57 -22.70 -4.67
CA GLY A 175 -1.65 -23.62 -5.36
C GLY A 175 -0.38 -22.94 -5.92
N ILE A 176 -0.37 -21.60 -6.03
CA ILE A 176 0.76 -20.80 -6.54
C ILE A 176 1.29 -19.92 -5.41
N HIS A 177 0.43 -19.13 -4.79
CA HIS A 177 0.65 -18.29 -3.60
C HIS A 177 1.96 -17.48 -3.64
N GLN A 178 2.16 -16.76 -4.73
CA GLN A 178 3.32 -15.87 -4.91
C GLN A 178 3.06 -14.46 -4.40
N ILE A 179 1.80 -14.07 -4.28
CA ILE A 179 1.37 -12.79 -3.70
C ILE A 179 0.33 -13.04 -2.61
N GLU A 180 0.31 -12.16 -1.61
CA GLU A 180 -0.77 -12.07 -0.62
C GLU A 180 -1.46 -10.73 -0.75
N LEU A 181 -2.78 -10.76 -0.81
CA LEU A 181 -3.63 -9.57 -0.92
C LEU A 181 -4.50 -9.46 0.33
N LEU A 182 -4.78 -8.24 0.77
CA LEU A 182 -5.59 -8.01 1.94
C LEU A 182 -6.48 -6.75 1.82
N GLU A 183 -7.60 -6.80 2.50
CA GLU A 183 -8.50 -5.67 2.68
C GLU A 183 -7.94 -4.74 3.77
N ALA A 184 -7.21 -3.71 3.35
CA ALA A 184 -6.49 -2.83 4.25
C ALA A 184 -7.40 -2.06 5.23
N THR A 185 -8.67 -1.83 4.89
CA THR A 185 -9.61 -1.13 5.77
C THR A 185 -9.94 -1.91 7.04
N LEU A 186 -9.71 -3.23 7.06
CA LEU A 186 -9.90 -4.04 8.26
C LEU A 186 -8.80 -3.83 9.32
N MET A 187 -7.77 -3.03 9.03
CA MET A 187 -6.85 -2.50 10.06
C MET A 187 -7.47 -1.35 10.87
N LEU A 188 -8.57 -0.74 10.39
CA LEU A 188 -9.19 0.42 11.02
C LEU A 188 -10.07 -0.02 12.19
N LYS A 189 -10.04 0.78 13.28
CA LYS A 189 -10.64 0.44 14.56
C LYS A 189 -12.11 0.06 14.52
N ASP A 190 -12.87 0.76 13.69
CA ASP A 190 -14.32 0.60 13.54
C ASP A 190 -14.72 -0.49 12.54
N LEU A 191 -13.77 -1.00 11.77
CA LEU A 191 -13.95 -2.07 10.79
C LEU A 191 -13.10 -3.30 11.10
N TYR A 192 -12.37 -3.28 12.21
CA TYR A 192 -11.33 -4.25 12.55
C TYR A 192 -11.78 -5.71 12.42
N ASP A 193 -10.92 -6.46 11.72
CA ASP A 193 -10.90 -7.91 11.75
C ASP A 193 -9.43 -8.39 11.78
N ASP A 194 -9.20 -9.70 11.90
CA ASP A 194 -7.84 -10.24 11.91
C ASP A 194 -7.21 -10.28 10.50
N PHE A 195 -5.92 -10.58 10.46
CA PHE A 195 -5.16 -10.60 9.19
C PHE A 195 -5.70 -11.64 8.22
N ASP A 196 -6.05 -12.84 8.69
CA ASP A 196 -6.54 -13.92 7.82
C ASP A 196 -7.92 -13.59 7.26
N ALA A 197 -8.82 -13.03 8.07
CA ALA A 197 -10.11 -12.53 7.60
C ALA A 197 -9.95 -11.40 6.55
N SER A 198 -8.97 -10.54 6.74
CA SER A 198 -8.62 -9.47 5.78
C SER A 198 -8.17 -10.05 4.43
N VAL A 199 -7.40 -11.13 4.44
CA VAL A 199 -6.98 -11.86 3.25
C VAL A 199 -8.18 -12.54 2.58
N ASP A 200 -9.05 -13.20 3.34
CA ASP A 200 -10.24 -13.87 2.80
C ASP A 200 -11.18 -12.88 2.10
N VAL A 201 -11.37 -11.68 2.67
CA VAL A 201 -12.16 -10.61 2.05
C VAL A 201 -11.55 -10.15 0.73
N ALA A 202 -10.22 -9.99 0.66
CA ALA A 202 -9.55 -9.59 -0.57
C ALA A 202 -9.68 -10.66 -1.66
N HIS A 203 -9.49 -11.93 -1.33
CA HIS A 203 -9.67 -13.06 -2.25
C HIS A 203 -11.10 -13.13 -2.80
N HIS A 204 -12.11 -12.94 -1.93
CA HIS A 204 -13.51 -12.91 -2.36
C HIS A 204 -13.77 -11.74 -3.33
N ARG A 205 -13.24 -10.56 -3.07
CA ARG A 205 -13.39 -9.41 -3.97
C ARG A 205 -12.76 -9.66 -5.34
N ILE A 206 -11.54 -10.20 -5.39
CA ILE A 206 -10.88 -10.53 -6.67
C ILE A 206 -11.67 -11.57 -7.45
N SER A 207 -12.14 -12.65 -6.79
CA SER A 207 -12.93 -13.69 -7.46
C SER A 207 -14.26 -13.19 -8.04
N THR A 208 -14.84 -12.12 -7.49
CA THR A 208 -16.06 -11.50 -8.05
C THR A 208 -15.80 -10.61 -9.26
N LEU A 209 -14.56 -10.17 -9.49
CA LEU A 209 -14.19 -9.38 -10.66
C LEU A 209 -13.87 -10.25 -11.88
N GLU A 210 -13.62 -11.55 -11.69
CA GLU A 210 -13.38 -12.50 -12.78
C GLU A 210 -14.68 -12.98 -13.45
N GLN A 211 -15.86 -12.67 -12.90
CA GLN A 211 -17.19 -13.08 -13.41
C GLN A 211 -17.82 -12.00 -14.28
#